data_108d844cce1ccd7b86f96e6bc68d49b5
#
_entry.id   108d844cce1ccd7b86f96e6bc68d49b5
#
_cell.length_a   1.000
_cell.length_b   1.000
_cell.length_c   1.000
_cell.angle_alpha   90.00
_cell.angle_beta   90.00
_cell.angle_gamma   90.00
#
_symmetry.space_group_name_H-M   'P 1'
#
loop_
_entity.id
_entity.type
_entity.pdbx_description
1 polymer ?
#
loop_
_entity_poly.entity_id
_entity_poly.type
_entity_poly.pdbx_seq_one_letter_code
_entity_poly.pdbx_strand_id
1 'polypeptide(L)'
;MKEFKTIKEDGIVEEEIKKSRFICFMKRVTTEEEAREFINGIKKEHYKASHNCSAFILGENMEIKRSSDDGEPSGTAGVPMLTVLENHELTNVAAVVTRYFGGIKLGAGGLIRAYAGAVSKAVKEIGVVEVKEQKGISITLSYAQYQEFANWRAELGLEEYDTQFTTEVQTMIYVDKELVAPTLTSLTEFYHGKVTSQETEPRIVEVPVH
;
A
#
# COMPACT_ATOMS: atom_id res chain seq x y z
N MET A 1 -2.35 14.45 -5.94
CA MET A 1 -1.62 13.40 -5.22
C MET A 1 -0.85 12.59 -6.23
N LYS A 2 0.40 12.26 -5.93
CA LYS A 2 1.18 11.29 -6.72
C LYS A 2 0.84 9.88 -6.26
N GLU A 3 0.73 8.96 -7.19
CA GLU A 3 0.52 7.54 -6.88
C GLU A 3 1.75 6.97 -6.17
N PHE A 4 1.52 6.12 -5.18
CA PHE A 4 2.59 5.46 -4.44
C PHE A 4 2.17 4.07 -3.97
N LYS A 5 3.16 3.22 -3.70
CA LYS A 5 2.94 1.88 -3.15
C LYS A 5 3.23 1.87 -1.67
N THR A 6 2.42 1.12 -0.92
CA THR A 6 2.64 0.86 0.51
C THR A 6 2.12 -0.53 0.87
N ILE A 7 2.34 -0.95 2.10
CA ILE A 7 1.77 -2.22 2.59
C ILE A 7 0.24 -2.12 2.67
N LYS A 8 -0.43 -3.23 2.42
CA LYS A 8 -1.90 -3.30 2.44
C LYS A 8 -2.48 -2.92 3.81
N GLU A 9 -1.87 -3.41 4.87
CA GLU A 9 -2.28 -3.19 6.26
C GLU A 9 -1.08 -3.33 7.20
N ASP A 10 -1.23 -2.94 8.45
CA ASP A 10 -0.25 -3.21 9.49
C ASP A 10 -0.19 -4.72 9.75
N GLY A 11 0.97 -5.25 10.07
CA GLY A 11 1.11 -6.69 10.29
C GLY A 11 2.38 -7.08 11.02
N ILE A 12 2.40 -8.33 11.44
CA ILE A 12 3.50 -8.95 12.18
C ILE A 12 3.78 -10.32 11.56
N VAL A 13 5.05 -10.56 11.24
CA VAL A 13 5.51 -11.84 10.71
C VAL A 13 6.74 -12.28 11.46
N GLU A 14 6.77 -13.54 11.88
CA GLU A 14 7.84 -14.10 12.70
C GLU A 14 8.48 -15.30 12.02
N GLU A 15 9.79 -15.46 12.21
CA GLU A 15 10.52 -16.64 11.79
C GLU A 15 11.70 -16.93 12.75
N GLU A 16 12.15 -18.19 12.76
CA GLU A 16 13.32 -18.62 13.50
C GLU A 16 14.44 -18.96 12.52
N ILE A 17 15.63 -18.41 12.76
CA ILE A 17 16.84 -18.69 11.98
C ILE A 17 17.96 -18.99 12.96
N LYS A 18 18.55 -20.19 12.88
CA LYS A 18 19.65 -20.63 13.78
C LYS A 18 19.33 -20.36 15.26
N LYS A 19 18.13 -20.72 15.69
CA LYS A 19 17.59 -20.50 17.04
C LYS A 19 17.39 -19.03 17.45
N SER A 20 17.77 -18.06 16.63
CA SER A 20 17.35 -16.67 16.82
C SER A 20 15.94 -16.47 16.33
N ARG A 21 15.16 -15.75 17.11
CA ARG A 21 13.78 -15.39 16.80
C ARG A 21 13.77 -14.00 16.19
N PHE A 22 13.24 -13.86 14.98
CA PHE A 22 13.08 -12.60 14.27
C PHE A 22 11.60 -12.27 14.12
N ILE A 23 11.17 -11.13 14.66
CA ILE A 23 9.80 -10.66 14.57
C ILE A 23 9.81 -9.37 13.77
N CYS A 24 9.18 -9.37 12.60
CA CYS A 24 9.02 -8.19 11.78
C CYS A 24 7.66 -7.53 12.02
N PHE A 25 7.67 -6.32 12.55
CA PHE A 25 6.49 -5.47 12.71
C PHE A 25 6.50 -4.45 11.59
N MET A 26 5.39 -4.34 10.86
CA MET A 26 5.23 -3.34 9.82
C MET A 26 4.00 -2.49 10.08
N LYS A 27 4.14 -1.18 9.88
CA LYS A 27 3.08 -0.21 10.11
C LYS A 27 3.05 0.84 9.00
N ARG A 28 1.85 1.20 8.58
CA ARG A 28 1.64 2.37 7.73
C ARG A 28 1.81 3.62 8.57
N VAL A 29 2.65 4.53 8.10
CA VAL A 29 2.97 5.80 8.77
C VAL A 29 3.05 6.90 7.72
N THR A 30 2.72 8.13 8.10
CA THR A 30 2.74 9.27 7.17
C THR A 30 3.71 10.36 7.60
N THR A 31 4.15 10.33 8.85
CA THR A 31 5.08 11.31 9.42
C THR A 31 6.26 10.63 10.12
N GLU A 32 7.36 11.37 10.24
CA GLU A 32 8.52 10.90 10.99
C GLU A 32 8.21 10.68 12.48
N GLU A 33 7.33 11.50 13.04
CA GLU A 33 6.84 11.35 14.41
C GLU A 33 6.12 10.01 14.62
N GLU A 34 5.16 9.68 13.75
CA GLU A 34 4.46 8.38 13.78
C GLU A 34 5.42 7.20 13.66
N ALA A 35 6.41 7.30 12.76
CA ALA A 35 7.42 6.25 12.59
C ALA A 35 8.25 6.07 13.87
N ARG A 36 8.69 7.15 14.49
CA ARG A 36 9.48 7.11 15.72
C ARG A 36 8.67 6.61 16.93
N GLU A 37 7.42 7.01 17.05
CA GLU A 37 6.51 6.50 18.09
C GLU A 37 6.32 5.00 17.97
N PHE A 38 6.11 4.51 16.74
CA PHE A 38 5.99 3.08 16.46
C PHE A 38 7.27 2.33 16.86
N ILE A 39 8.43 2.78 16.40
CA ILE A 39 9.72 2.17 16.74
C ILE A 39 9.95 2.15 18.25
N ASN A 40 9.72 3.27 18.94
CA ASN A 40 9.89 3.36 20.37
C ASN A 40 8.89 2.48 21.15
N GLY A 41 7.66 2.35 20.66
CA GLY A 41 6.66 1.44 21.21
C GLY A 41 7.11 -0.01 21.19
N ILE A 42 7.65 -0.47 20.06
CA ILE A 42 8.22 -1.82 19.92
C ILE A 42 9.42 -2.02 20.84
N LYS A 43 10.33 -1.05 20.91
CA LYS A 43 11.48 -1.10 21.82
C LYS A 43 11.08 -1.23 23.30
N LYS A 44 10.02 -0.55 23.71
CA LYS A 44 9.46 -0.67 25.07
C LYS A 44 8.84 -2.03 25.34
N GLU A 45 8.04 -2.52 24.40
CA GLU A 45 7.39 -3.83 24.51
C GLU A 45 8.41 -4.97 24.51
N HIS A 46 9.40 -4.89 23.62
CA HIS A 46 10.46 -5.89 23.45
C HIS A 46 11.81 -5.43 24.03
N TYR A 47 11.81 -4.81 25.21
CA TYR A 47 13.03 -4.31 25.85
C TYR A 47 14.02 -5.42 26.23
N LYS A 48 13.55 -6.66 26.35
CA LYS A 48 14.40 -7.84 26.61
C LYS A 48 15.04 -8.43 25.35
N ALA A 49 14.62 -7.98 24.17
CA ALA A 49 15.22 -8.43 22.94
C ALA A 49 16.70 -8.00 22.82
N SER A 50 17.48 -8.73 22.07
CA SER A 50 18.88 -8.38 21.83
C SER A 50 18.98 -7.09 21.01
N HIS A 51 18.14 -6.94 19.98
CA HIS A 51 18.10 -5.78 19.09
C HIS A 51 16.69 -5.54 18.56
N ASN A 52 16.33 -4.27 18.35
CA ASN A 52 15.11 -3.82 17.67
C ASN A 52 15.53 -2.91 16.51
N CYS A 53 15.94 -3.49 15.41
CA CYS A 53 16.42 -2.77 14.23
C CYS A 53 15.25 -2.17 13.46
N SER A 54 15.46 -1.05 12.79
CA SER A 54 14.37 -0.34 12.12
C SER A 54 14.75 0.26 10.78
N ALA A 55 13.76 0.46 9.94
CA ALA A 55 13.84 1.22 8.71
C ALA A 55 12.47 1.85 8.41
N PHE A 56 12.46 3.05 7.87
CA PHE A 56 11.24 3.65 7.35
C PHE A 56 11.51 4.55 6.15
N ILE A 57 10.48 4.67 5.30
CA ILE A 57 10.48 5.53 4.13
C ILE A 57 9.17 6.33 4.16
N LEU A 58 9.26 7.64 3.94
CA LEU A 58 8.13 8.57 3.95
C LEU A 58 8.15 9.47 2.73
N GLY A 59 6.95 9.95 2.37
CA GLY A 59 6.72 10.89 1.30
C GLY A 59 6.35 10.22 -0.02
N GLU A 60 5.53 10.89 -0.82
CA GLU A 60 5.06 10.36 -2.12
C GLU A 60 6.21 10.11 -3.12
N ASN A 61 7.36 10.73 -2.91
CA ASN A 61 8.58 10.51 -3.70
C ASN A 61 9.69 9.80 -2.90
N MET A 62 9.35 9.15 -1.78
CA MET A 62 10.32 8.47 -0.93
C MET A 62 11.45 9.39 -0.42
N GLU A 63 11.10 10.64 -0.07
CA GLU A 63 12.07 11.70 0.25
C GLU A 63 12.81 11.46 1.56
N ILE A 64 12.15 10.86 2.53
CA ILE A 64 12.72 10.60 3.86
C ILE A 64 12.99 9.12 4.00
N LYS A 65 14.25 8.77 4.22
CA LYS A 65 14.71 7.39 4.45
C LYS A 65 15.57 7.35 5.69
N ARG A 66 15.25 6.45 6.62
CA ARG A 66 16.00 6.27 7.87
C ARG A 66 16.14 4.79 8.19
N SER A 67 17.24 4.44 8.84
CA SER A 67 17.49 3.09 9.31
C SER A 67 18.33 3.09 10.59
N SER A 68 18.24 2.01 11.36
CA SER A 68 19.02 1.82 12.59
C SER A 68 19.36 0.35 12.79
N ASP A 69 20.61 0.08 13.10
CA ASP A 69 21.09 -1.25 13.45
C ASP A 69 20.80 -1.64 14.91
N ASP A 70 20.45 -0.71 15.75
CA ASP A 70 20.15 -0.92 17.17
C ASP A 70 21.14 -1.85 17.88
N GLY A 71 22.44 -1.63 17.69
CA GLY A 71 23.51 -2.40 18.31
C GLY A 71 23.96 -3.64 17.57
N GLU A 72 23.31 -4.04 16.47
CA GLU A 72 23.88 -5.03 15.55
C GLU A 72 25.17 -4.46 14.88
N PRO A 73 26.07 -5.29 14.36
CA PRO A 73 27.23 -4.78 13.63
C PRO A 73 26.82 -3.83 12.50
N SER A 74 27.57 -2.73 12.34
CA SER A 74 27.26 -1.67 11.40
C SER A 74 26.95 -2.19 9.97
N GLY A 75 25.79 -1.79 9.44
CA GLY A 75 25.37 -2.12 8.09
C GLY A 75 24.73 -3.51 7.93
N THR A 76 24.56 -4.27 9.03
CA THR A 76 24.06 -5.66 8.93
C THR A 76 22.55 -5.80 9.14
N ALA A 77 21.85 -4.78 9.56
CA ALA A 77 20.42 -4.84 9.88
C ALA A 77 19.60 -3.72 9.25
N GLY A 78 19.78 -2.49 9.68
CA GLY A 78 18.95 -1.38 9.25
C GLY A 78 18.99 -1.10 7.75
N VAL A 79 20.17 -1.03 7.15
CA VAL A 79 20.33 -0.80 5.72
C VAL A 79 19.78 -1.96 4.87
N PRO A 80 20.04 -3.24 5.18
CA PRO A 80 19.37 -4.34 4.50
C PRO A 80 17.85 -4.30 4.54
N MET A 81 17.27 -3.91 5.68
CA MET A 81 15.82 -3.70 5.81
C MET A 81 15.33 -2.57 4.89
N LEU A 82 16.02 -1.42 4.93
CA LEU A 82 15.70 -0.26 4.09
C LEU A 82 15.76 -0.61 2.60
N THR A 83 16.78 -1.34 2.18
CA THR A 83 16.96 -1.77 0.79
C THR A 83 15.78 -2.62 0.30
N VAL A 84 15.22 -3.49 1.14
CA VAL A 84 14.01 -4.27 0.78
C VAL A 84 12.82 -3.33 0.53
N LEU A 85 12.58 -2.35 1.40
CA LEU A 85 11.51 -1.37 1.22
C LEU A 85 11.70 -0.58 -0.08
N GLU A 86 12.93 -0.16 -0.39
CA GLU A 86 13.27 0.55 -1.62
C GLU A 86 13.05 -0.32 -2.87
N ASN A 87 13.49 -1.58 -2.84
CA ASN A 87 13.34 -2.49 -3.98
C ASN A 87 11.87 -2.79 -4.30
N HIS A 88 11.00 -2.77 -3.30
CA HIS A 88 9.56 -2.90 -3.48
C HIS A 88 8.87 -1.55 -3.78
N GLU A 89 9.65 -0.46 -3.88
CA GLU A 89 9.15 0.90 -4.10
C GLU A 89 8.11 1.34 -3.05
N LEU A 90 8.25 0.85 -1.82
CA LEU A 90 7.32 1.17 -0.73
C LEU A 90 7.66 2.49 -0.08
N THR A 91 6.62 3.27 0.21
CA THR A 91 6.74 4.49 1.01
C THR A 91 5.61 4.57 2.03
N ASN A 92 5.68 5.54 2.93
CA ASN A 92 4.75 5.71 4.04
C ASN A 92 4.60 4.43 4.87
N VAL A 93 5.74 3.82 5.16
CA VAL A 93 5.87 2.55 5.88
C VAL A 93 7.07 2.56 6.81
N ALA A 94 6.89 1.96 7.98
CA ALA A 94 7.95 1.66 8.93
C ALA A 94 8.00 0.17 9.22
N ALA A 95 9.21 -0.36 9.35
CA ALA A 95 9.48 -1.74 9.74
C ALA A 95 10.40 -1.78 10.95
N VAL A 96 10.08 -2.64 11.91
CA VAL A 96 10.96 -2.99 13.03
C VAL A 96 11.17 -4.48 13.01
N VAL A 97 12.42 -4.93 13.00
CA VAL A 97 12.75 -6.34 13.19
C VAL A 97 13.37 -6.52 14.57
N THR A 98 12.65 -7.21 15.42
CA THR A 98 13.04 -7.56 16.77
C THR A 98 13.72 -8.91 16.77
N ARG A 99 14.94 -9.00 17.29
CA ARG A 99 15.69 -10.24 17.39
C ARG A 99 15.93 -10.65 18.83
N TYR A 100 15.62 -11.90 19.13
CA TYR A 100 16.02 -12.60 20.33
C TYR A 100 17.11 -13.59 19.95
N PHE A 101 18.33 -13.35 20.44
CA PHE A 101 19.49 -14.21 20.14
C PHE A 101 19.30 -15.61 20.69
N GLY A 102 19.56 -16.63 19.86
CA GLY A 102 19.37 -18.04 20.22
C GLY A 102 20.66 -18.81 20.55
N GLY A 103 21.77 -18.12 20.76
CA GLY A 103 23.04 -18.74 21.13
C GLY A 103 23.95 -19.13 19.94
N ILE A 104 23.45 -19.05 18.71
CA ILE A 104 24.21 -19.34 17.49
C ILE A 104 24.45 -18.06 16.72
N LYS A 105 25.70 -17.69 16.48
CA LYS A 105 26.05 -16.52 15.68
C LYS A 105 25.75 -16.76 14.20
N LEU A 106 25.14 -15.75 13.55
CA LEU A 106 24.83 -15.79 12.13
C LEU A 106 25.99 -15.30 11.25
N GLY A 107 26.89 -14.48 11.81
CA GLY A 107 27.90 -13.75 11.05
C GLY A 107 27.29 -12.57 10.29
N ALA A 108 28.14 -11.68 9.75
CA ALA A 108 27.69 -10.47 9.05
C ALA A 108 26.78 -10.79 7.85
N GLY A 109 27.19 -11.71 6.98
CA GLY A 109 26.38 -12.12 5.82
C GLY A 109 25.07 -12.80 6.22
N GLY A 110 25.08 -13.60 7.29
CA GLY A 110 23.87 -14.22 7.82
C GLY A 110 22.90 -13.23 8.42
N LEU A 111 23.40 -12.18 9.11
CA LEU A 111 22.56 -11.08 9.64
C LEU A 111 21.91 -10.28 8.52
N ILE A 112 22.68 -9.89 7.51
CA ILE A 112 22.17 -9.16 6.34
C ILE A 112 21.01 -9.93 5.70
N ARG A 113 21.20 -11.22 5.45
CA ARG A 113 20.14 -12.08 4.87
C ARG A 113 18.95 -12.24 5.79
N ALA A 114 19.16 -12.37 7.09
CA ALA A 114 18.10 -12.55 8.07
C ALA A 114 17.21 -11.31 8.19
N TYR A 115 17.81 -10.12 8.31
CA TYR A 115 17.05 -8.86 8.41
C TYR A 115 16.34 -8.51 7.10
N ALA A 116 17.02 -8.62 5.97
CA ALA A 116 16.41 -8.44 4.66
C ALA A 116 15.27 -9.44 4.42
N GLY A 117 15.52 -10.72 4.72
CA GLY A 117 14.54 -11.78 4.56
C GLY A 117 13.31 -11.62 5.45
N ALA A 118 13.48 -11.13 6.69
CA ALA A 118 12.36 -10.86 7.60
C ALA A 118 11.41 -9.79 7.04
N VAL A 119 11.96 -8.70 6.51
CA VAL A 119 11.14 -7.63 5.89
C VAL A 119 10.52 -8.13 4.58
N SER A 120 11.27 -8.81 3.73
CA SER A 120 10.78 -9.36 2.47
C SER A 120 9.62 -10.34 2.67
N LYS A 121 9.74 -11.24 3.65
CA LYS A 121 8.68 -12.18 4.03
C LYS A 121 7.42 -11.44 4.53
N ALA A 122 7.60 -10.43 5.37
CA ALA A 122 6.50 -9.62 5.88
C ALA A 122 5.76 -8.89 4.76
N VAL A 123 6.48 -8.24 3.84
CA VAL A 123 5.91 -7.57 2.67
C VAL A 123 5.09 -8.54 1.83
N LYS A 124 5.62 -9.75 1.59
CA LYS A 124 4.92 -10.79 0.82
C LYS A 124 3.64 -11.28 1.50
N GLU A 125 3.68 -11.51 2.81
CA GLU A 125 2.51 -12.03 3.56
C GLU A 125 1.45 -10.96 3.77
N ILE A 126 1.84 -9.72 4.07
CA ILE A 126 0.91 -8.60 4.27
C ILE A 126 0.30 -8.16 2.93
N GLY A 127 1.11 -8.12 1.88
CA GLY A 127 0.73 -7.62 0.57
C GLY A 127 1.00 -6.12 0.38
N VAL A 128 0.99 -5.71 -0.88
CA VAL A 128 1.26 -4.34 -1.32
C VAL A 128 0.04 -3.81 -2.04
N VAL A 129 -0.26 -2.53 -1.81
CA VAL A 129 -1.29 -1.78 -2.53
C VAL A 129 -0.68 -0.55 -3.20
N GLU A 130 -1.24 -0.18 -4.33
CA GLU A 130 -1.01 1.11 -4.97
C GLU A 130 -2.11 2.06 -4.52
N VAL A 131 -1.72 3.16 -3.90
CA VAL A 131 -2.61 4.24 -3.47
C VAL A 131 -2.68 5.28 -4.57
N LYS A 132 -3.85 5.50 -5.13
CA LYS A 132 -4.05 6.42 -6.26
C LYS A 132 -5.37 7.15 -6.20
N GLU A 133 -5.44 8.25 -6.95
CA GLU A 133 -6.63 9.06 -7.12
C GLU A 133 -7.36 8.67 -8.40
N GLN A 134 -8.66 8.37 -8.28
CA GLN A 134 -9.53 8.16 -9.42
C GLN A 134 -10.49 9.34 -9.59
N LYS A 135 -10.82 9.67 -10.84
CA LYS A 135 -11.84 10.68 -11.17
C LYS A 135 -13.22 10.09 -11.14
N GLY A 136 -14.16 10.83 -10.56
CA GLY A 136 -15.58 10.47 -10.56
C GLY A 136 -16.29 11.01 -11.80
N ILE A 137 -17.23 10.22 -12.34
CA ILE A 137 -18.12 10.60 -13.44
C ILE A 137 -19.54 10.27 -12.99
N SER A 138 -20.37 11.30 -12.87
CA SER A 138 -21.81 11.17 -12.65
C SER A 138 -22.51 10.98 -13.99
N ILE A 139 -23.36 9.98 -14.10
CA ILE A 139 -24.09 9.63 -15.31
C ILE A 139 -25.59 9.66 -15.02
N THR A 140 -26.35 10.37 -15.85
CA THR A 140 -27.81 10.42 -15.79
C THR A 140 -28.38 9.62 -16.94
N LEU A 141 -29.22 8.65 -16.61
CA LEU A 141 -29.79 7.68 -17.56
C LEU A 141 -31.32 7.64 -17.42
N SER A 142 -32.02 7.42 -18.51
CA SER A 142 -33.41 6.96 -18.44
C SER A 142 -33.43 5.52 -17.91
N TYR A 143 -34.58 5.04 -17.45
CA TYR A 143 -34.73 3.66 -17.00
C TYR A 143 -34.46 2.66 -18.13
N ALA A 144 -34.83 2.97 -19.37
CA ALA A 144 -34.52 2.15 -20.52
C ALA A 144 -33.00 2.07 -20.79
N GLN A 145 -32.29 3.20 -20.69
CA GLN A 145 -30.84 3.25 -20.83
C GLN A 145 -30.13 2.46 -19.71
N TYR A 146 -30.65 2.56 -18.51
CA TYR A 146 -30.05 1.86 -17.36
C TYR A 146 -30.09 0.34 -17.51
N GLN A 147 -31.08 -0.21 -18.18
CA GLN A 147 -31.15 -1.66 -18.43
C GLN A 147 -29.94 -2.18 -19.22
N GLU A 148 -29.38 -1.36 -20.09
CA GLU A 148 -28.20 -1.73 -20.90
C GLU A 148 -26.87 -1.29 -20.25
N PHE A 149 -26.93 -0.49 -19.21
CA PHE A 149 -25.75 0.09 -18.55
C PHE A 149 -24.80 -0.98 -17.99
N ALA A 150 -25.32 -2.07 -17.45
CA ALA A 150 -24.52 -3.18 -16.93
C ALA A 150 -23.65 -3.82 -18.01
N ASN A 151 -24.15 -3.92 -19.26
CA ASN A 151 -23.39 -4.46 -20.38
C ASN A 151 -22.17 -3.58 -20.71
N TRP A 152 -22.41 -2.27 -20.81
CA TRP A 152 -21.35 -1.31 -21.09
C TRP A 152 -20.28 -1.30 -19.98
N ARG A 153 -20.70 -1.30 -18.71
CA ARG A 153 -19.76 -1.36 -17.56
C ARG A 153 -18.90 -2.62 -17.58
N ALA A 154 -19.54 -3.76 -17.86
CA ALA A 154 -18.85 -5.05 -17.86
C ALA A 154 -17.71 -5.12 -18.90
N GLU A 155 -17.89 -4.54 -20.07
CA GLU A 155 -16.86 -4.47 -21.12
C GLU A 155 -15.63 -3.66 -20.65
N LEU A 156 -15.82 -2.66 -19.80
CA LEU A 156 -14.74 -1.80 -19.30
C LEU A 156 -14.26 -2.20 -17.91
N GLY A 157 -14.85 -3.23 -17.30
CA GLY A 157 -14.52 -3.65 -15.93
C GLY A 157 -14.85 -2.60 -14.87
N LEU A 158 -15.90 -1.80 -15.09
CA LEU A 158 -16.30 -0.72 -14.20
C LEU A 158 -17.43 -1.15 -13.26
N GLU A 159 -17.38 -0.63 -12.04
CA GLU A 159 -18.46 -0.74 -11.05
C GLU A 159 -19.24 0.57 -10.94
N GLU A 160 -20.52 0.48 -10.60
CA GLU A 160 -21.34 1.64 -10.30
C GLU A 160 -21.41 1.90 -8.80
N TYR A 161 -21.58 3.18 -8.46
CA TYR A 161 -21.61 3.64 -7.08
C TYR A 161 -22.74 4.66 -6.91
N ASP A 162 -23.30 4.74 -5.70
CA ASP A 162 -24.27 5.75 -5.28
C ASP A 162 -25.47 5.88 -6.24
N THR A 163 -25.93 4.75 -6.79
CA THR A 163 -27.03 4.74 -7.74
C THR A 163 -28.35 5.12 -7.06
N GLN A 164 -29.01 6.14 -7.63
CA GLN A 164 -30.30 6.66 -7.17
C GLN A 164 -31.36 6.52 -8.25
N PHE A 165 -32.53 6.07 -7.84
CA PHE A 165 -33.70 5.86 -8.69
C PHE A 165 -34.77 6.89 -8.34
N THR A 166 -34.87 7.91 -9.17
CA THR A 166 -35.90 8.96 -9.06
C THR A 166 -36.71 9.00 -10.35
N THR A 167 -36.97 10.16 -10.93
CA THR A 167 -37.56 10.28 -12.28
C THR A 167 -36.61 9.76 -13.36
N GLU A 168 -35.31 9.78 -13.07
CA GLU A 168 -34.25 9.25 -13.87
C GLU A 168 -33.33 8.42 -12.96
N VAL A 169 -32.40 7.68 -13.55
CA VAL A 169 -31.37 6.97 -12.81
C VAL A 169 -30.09 7.81 -12.82
N GLN A 170 -29.58 8.12 -11.63
CA GLN A 170 -28.28 8.77 -11.46
C GLN A 170 -27.32 7.77 -10.84
N THR A 171 -26.16 7.60 -11.45
CA THR A 171 -25.14 6.70 -10.96
C THR A 171 -23.76 7.29 -11.16
N MET A 172 -22.78 6.76 -10.46
CA MET A 172 -21.39 7.20 -10.54
C MET A 172 -20.47 6.05 -10.91
N ILE A 173 -19.46 6.36 -11.68
CA ILE A 173 -18.30 5.49 -11.92
C ILE A 173 -17.03 6.25 -11.56
N TYR A 174 -15.96 5.49 -11.28
CA TYR A 174 -14.65 6.07 -11.01
C TYR A 174 -13.62 5.42 -11.93
N VAL A 175 -12.79 6.25 -12.53
CA VAL A 175 -11.76 5.82 -13.46
C VAL A 175 -10.44 6.51 -13.18
N ASP A 176 -9.35 5.89 -13.59
CA ASP A 176 -8.04 6.50 -13.54
C ASP A 176 -8.03 7.75 -14.44
N LYS A 177 -7.25 8.76 -14.07
CA LYS A 177 -7.22 10.05 -14.73
C LYS A 177 -7.04 9.94 -16.26
N GLU A 178 -6.17 9.05 -16.69
CA GLU A 178 -5.85 8.81 -18.10
C GLU A 178 -7.02 8.18 -18.87
N LEU A 179 -7.93 7.54 -18.17
CA LEU A 179 -9.08 6.84 -18.74
C LEU A 179 -10.36 7.69 -18.82
N VAL A 180 -10.36 8.91 -18.29
CA VAL A 180 -11.54 9.77 -18.29
C VAL A 180 -12.02 10.03 -19.72
N ALA A 181 -11.16 10.55 -20.57
CA ALA A 181 -11.53 10.87 -21.96
C ALA A 181 -11.95 9.64 -22.77
N PRO A 182 -11.21 8.51 -22.77
CA PRO A 182 -11.66 7.28 -23.44
C PRO A 182 -13.01 6.76 -22.92
N THR A 183 -13.24 6.83 -21.61
CA THR A 183 -14.47 6.35 -20.97
C THR A 183 -15.66 7.20 -21.40
N LEU A 184 -15.53 8.53 -21.40
CA LEU A 184 -16.58 9.45 -21.86
C LEU A 184 -16.90 9.25 -23.34
N THR A 185 -15.90 9.03 -24.18
CA THR A 185 -16.08 8.73 -25.60
C THR A 185 -16.87 7.44 -25.78
N SER A 186 -16.47 6.37 -25.09
CA SER A 186 -17.16 5.08 -25.12
C SER A 186 -18.62 5.19 -24.66
N LEU A 187 -18.87 5.92 -23.57
CA LEU A 187 -20.21 6.15 -23.05
C LEU A 187 -21.10 6.88 -24.07
N THR A 188 -20.57 7.93 -24.68
CA THR A 188 -21.25 8.72 -25.70
C THR A 188 -21.59 7.90 -26.94
N GLU A 189 -20.65 7.08 -27.40
CA GLU A 189 -20.85 6.17 -28.52
C GLU A 189 -21.92 5.11 -28.23
N PHE A 190 -21.86 4.49 -27.05
CA PHE A 190 -22.81 3.46 -26.63
C PHE A 190 -24.25 3.96 -26.63
N TYR A 191 -24.49 5.17 -26.21
CA TYR A 191 -25.82 5.80 -26.15
C TYR A 191 -26.13 6.73 -27.33
N HIS A 192 -25.32 6.71 -28.39
CA HIS A 192 -25.49 7.54 -29.60
C HIS A 192 -25.61 9.05 -29.29
N GLY A 193 -24.83 9.51 -28.34
CA GLY A 193 -24.84 10.92 -27.90
C GLY A 193 -26.00 11.33 -26.98
N LYS A 194 -26.90 10.41 -26.66
CA LYS A 194 -28.11 10.67 -25.85
C LYS A 194 -27.91 10.33 -24.37
N VAL A 195 -26.80 10.74 -23.79
CA VAL A 195 -26.46 10.53 -22.38
C VAL A 195 -25.91 11.81 -21.78
N THR A 196 -26.24 12.07 -20.53
CA THR A 196 -25.69 13.19 -19.77
C THR A 196 -24.68 12.67 -18.78
N SER A 197 -23.50 13.27 -18.78
CA SER A 197 -22.42 12.93 -17.84
C SER A 197 -21.70 14.19 -17.37
N GLN A 198 -21.15 14.12 -16.16
CA GLN A 198 -20.40 15.22 -15.55
C GLN A 198 -19.27 14.65 -14.69
N GLU A 199 -18.08 15.26 -14.79
CA GLU A 199 -17.01 14.95 -13.84
C GLU A 199 -17.39 15.44 -12.44
N THR A 200 -17.05 14.65 -11.45
CA THR A 200 -17.32 14.92 -10.03
C THR A 200 -16.04 14.81 -9.20
N GLU A 201 -16.17 14.98 -7.89
CA GLU A 201 -15.05 14.88 -6.96
C GLU A 201 -14.30 13.55 -7.10
N PRO A 202 -12.96 13.60 -7.04
CA PRO A 202 -12.15 12.40 -7.08
C PRO A 202 -12.26 11.61 -5.77
N ARG A 203 -11.85 10.34 -5.82
CA ARG A 203 -11.66 9.49 -4.64
C ARG A 203 -10.26 8.91 -4.60
N ILE A 204 -9.81 8.54 -3.41
CA ILE A 204 -8.57 7.78 -3.21
C ILE A 204 -8.93 6.30 -3.12
N VAL A 205 -8.24 5.47 -3.87
CA VAL A 205 -8.41 4.01 -3.85
C VAL A 205 -7.08 3.32 -3.59
N GLU A 206 -7.17 2.12 -3.05
CA GLU A 206 -6.04 1.22 -2.84
C GLU A 206 -6.23 -0.03 -3.70
N VAL A 207 -5.35 -0.22 -4.67
CA VAL A 207 -5.43 -1.33 -5.61
C VAL A 207 -4.34 -2.35 -5.28
N PRO A 208 -4.69 -3.64 -5.04
CA PRO A 208 -3.69 -4.67 -4.80
C PRO A 208 -2.68 -4.77 -5.94
N VAL A 209 -1.40 -4.89 -5.59
CA VAL A 209 -0.29 -5.13 -6.55
C VAL A 209 0.08 -6.60 -6.48
N HIS A 210 0.12 -7.27 -7.62
CA HIS A 210 0.43 -8.69 -7.76
C HIS A 210 1.86 -8.94 -8.29
#